data_ee41725e4db7956bccfa21623b3edc89
#
_entry.id   ee41725e4db7956bccfa21623b3edc89
#
_cell.length_a   1.000
_cell.length_b   1.000
_cell.length_c   1.000
_cell.angle_alpha   90.00
_cell.angle_beta   90.00
_cell.angle_gamma   90.00
#
_symmetry.space_group_name_H-M   'P 1'
#
loop_
_entity.id
_entity.type
_entity.pdbx_description
1 polymer ?
#
loop_
_entity_poly.entity_id
_entity_poly.type
_entity_poly.pdbx_seq_one_letter_code
_entity_poly.pdbx_strand_id
1 'polypeptide(L)'
;MIKKTQINESLLLYCIIYLCSFNFWDTKFGMVFKYFFFCVILIGLIGYGKRLLVNKGKIQTTAKGSVILYMFCIELFLIQVINVENSSQRNLAFYQYVFFMMMIPSILYLLEYCEIRKILNVFKTIGVVLSIFAIYEVFSGSYIIQNEYLGIMYNGSRVIRAMVFSGSFLTFGTIMAMISVVSFYDFYTNTSKLNLICLIINVVGLLMSSSRGPLVAFVISAIVIYVYIGGRVNLLKVFKVILIMFIIGMLLAILGITLSRNNSTIAFYLNRLQSIFDWSENSASNTGRIDCWLYSIEKFKDKTNWIFGIGPAATGARAKANWGGFVTESGLFKRFLELGAVVAVVYYMFFFSTVHAGLRKARKEGNQYIALALGIVICILIEDTILQITEELSVTFLLWMFICILLRKEKQNDERI
;
A
#
# COMPACT_ATOMS: atom_id res chain seq x y z
N MET A 1 29.42 13.55 8.83
CA MET A 1 28.32 12.58 9.06
C MET A 1 26.96 13.26 9.06
N ILE A 2 26.74 14.34 9.80
CA ILE A 2 25.48 15.10 9.91
C ILE A 2 24.91 15.53 8.54
N LYS A 3 25.72 16.12 7.64
CA LYS A 3 25.24 16.54 6.29
C LYS A 3 24.69 15.38 5.44
N LYS A 4 25.28 14.18 5.52
CA LYS A 4 24.84 13.01 4.74
C LYS A 4 23.50 12.48 5.23
N THR A 5 23.28 12.49 6.54
CA THR A 5 22.02 12.11 7.17
C THR A 5 20.88 13.00 6.71
N GLN A 6 21.08 14.32 6.74
CA GLN A 6 20.08 15.29 6.31
C GLN A 6 19.70 15.15 4.83
N ILE A 7 20.68 14.90 3.96
CA ILE A 7 20.45 14.73 2.52
C ILE A 7 19.59 13.48 2.27
N ASN A 8 19.94 12.33 2.84
CA ASN A 8 19.19 11.08 2.64
C ASN A 8 17.75 11.19 3.17
N GLU A 9 17.58 11.84 4.32
CA GLU A 9 16.27 12.11 4.91
C GLU A 9 15.42 12.99 3.98
N SER A 10 16.00 14.09 3.49
CA SER A 10 15.30 15.00 2.55
C SER A 10 14.92 14.30 1.25
N LEU A 11 15.78 13.44 0.69
CA LEU A 11 15.50 12.68 -0.52
C LEU A 11 14.34 11.68 -0.32
N LEU A 12 14.34 10.99 0.83
CA LEU A 12 13.27 10.04 1.14
C LEU A 12 11.93 10.75 1.38
N LEU A 13 11.94 11.88 2.12
CA LEU A 13 10.76 12.71 2.34
C LEU A 13 10.20 13.24 1.02
N TYR A 14 11.08 13.69 0.12
CA TYR A 14 10.67 14.08 -1.24
C TYR A 14 9.94 12.94 -1.95
N CYS A 15 10.48 11.71 -1.94
CA CYS A 15 9.82 10.57 -2.57
C CYS A 15 8.41 10.33 -1.99
N ILE A 16 8.25 10.41 -0.68
CA ILE A 16 6.95 10.22 -0.02
C ILE A 16 5.96 11.31 -0.44
N ILE A 17 6.36 12.57 -0.38
CA ILE A 17 5.50 13.71 -0.78
C ILE A 17 5.10 13.58 -2.25
N TYR A 18 6.07 13.33 -3.13
CA TYR A 18 5.85 13.15 -4.56
C TYR A 18 4.84 12.03 -4.84
N LEU A 19 5.02 10.86 -4.23
CA LEU A 19 4.19 9.70 -4.49
C LEU A 19 2.77 9.82 -3.91
N CYS A 20 2.60 10.49 -2.77
CA CYS A 20 1.28 10.78 -2.21
C CYS A 20 0.51 11.84 -3.01
N SER A 21 1.20 12.62 -3.86
CA SER A 21 0.62 13.67 -4.70
C SER A 21 0.87 13.45 -6.19
N PHE A 22 1.09 12.21 -6.61
CA PHE A 22 1.62 11.82 -7.92
C PHE A 22 0.90 12.46 -9.10
N ASN A 23 -0.41 12.42 -9.14
CA ASN A 23 -1.18 12.94 -10.28
C ASN A 23 -1.24 14.45 -10.36
N PHE A 24 -1.04 15.17 -9.26
CA PHE A 24 -0.91 16.61 -9.29
C PHE A 24 0.30 17.04 -10.14
N TRP A 25 1.34 16.21 -10.12
CA TRP A 25 2.59 16.44 -10.82
C TRP A 25 2.62 15.87 -12.25
N ASP A 26 1.65 15.03 -12.64
CA ASP A 26 1.57 14.46 -14.01
C ASP A 26 1.04 15.45 -15.05
N THR A 27 0.96 16.72 -14.71
CA THR A 27 0.77 17.87 -15.59
C THR A 27 2.09 18.23 -16.31
N LYS A 28 2.15 19.31 -17.07
CA LYS A 28 3.33 19.74 -17.82
C LYS A 28 4.64 19.83 -17.00
N PHE A 29 4.55 20.04 -15.70
CA PHE A 29 5.72 20.03 -14.79
C PHE A 29 6.04 18.64 -14.22
N GLY A 30 5.13 17.69 -14.32
CA GLY A 30 5.23 16.38 -13.68
C GLY A 30 6.40 15.54 -14.19
N MET A 31 6.80 15.70 -15.43
CA MET A 31 7.96 14.97 -15.96
C MET A 31 9.25 15.28 -15.18
N VAL A 32 9.48 16.54 -14.79
CA VAL A 32 10.68 16.92 -14.02
C VAL A 32 10.72 16.22 -12.67
N PHE A 33 9.59 16.22 -11.95
CA PHE A 33 9.47 15.54 -10.66
C PHE A 33 9.63 14.02 -10.79
N LYS A 34 9.08 13.42 -11.84
CA LYS A 34 9.23 12.00 -12.14
C LYS A 34 10.70 11.63 -12.41
N TYR A 35 11.40 12.39 -13.22
CA TYR A 35 12.82 12.16 -13.47
C TYR A 35 13.65 12.35 -12.21
N PHE A 36 13.33 13.35 -11.38
CA PHE A 36 14.02 13.55 -10.12
C PHE A 36 13.80 12.37 -9.16
N PHE A 37 12.57 11.82 -9.09
CA PHE A 37 12.29 10.59 -8.34
C PHE A 37 13.19 9.43 -8.81
N PHE A 38 13.29 9.20 -10.12
CA PHE A 38 14.16 8.16 -10.65
C PHE A 38 15.65 8.42 -10.33
N CYS A 39 16.09 9.68 -10.37
CA CYS A 39 17.45 10.05 -9.95
C CYS A 39 17.69 9.72 -8.47
N VAL A 40 16.72 9.97 -7.59
CA VAL A 40 16.82 9.62 -6.16
C VAL A 40 16.96 8.10 -5.99
N ILE A 41 16.18 7.31 -6.72
CA ILE A 41 16.31 5.84 -6.68
C ILE A 41 17.69 5.39 -7.17
N LEU A 42 18.22 5.97 -8.24
CA LEU A 42 19.57 5.70 -8.75
C LEU A 42 20.66 6.07 -7.74
N ILE A 43 20.56 7.23 -7.11
CA ILE A 43 21.50 7.66 -6.06
C ILE A 43 21.51 6.66 -4.91
N GLY A 44 20.31 6.20 -4.49
CA GLY A 44 20.18 5.18 -3.46
C GLY A 44 20.82 3.85 -3.86
N LEU A 45 20.63 3.39 -5.10
CA LEU A 45 21.23 2.16 -5.64
C LEU A 45 22.77 2.25 -5.68
N ILE A 46 23.31 3.35 -6.21
CA ILE A 46 24.77 3.59 -6.26
C ILE A 46 25.34 3.64 -4.84
N GLY A 47 24.65 4.33 -3.93
CA GLY A 47 25.05 4.43 -2.52
C GLY A 47 25.07 3.06 -1.83
N TYR A 48 24.06 2.24 -2.07
CA TYR A 48 24.01 0.86 -1.56
C TYR A 48 25.11 -0.02 -2.14
N GLY A 49 25.35 0.05 -3.46
CA GLY A 49 26.42 -0.68 -4.12
C GLY A 49 27.82 -0.31 -3.60
N LYS A 50 28.12 0.98 -3.47
CA LYS A 50 29.38 1.46 -2.84
C LYS A 50 29.56 0.90 -1.44
N ARG A 51 28.47 0.86 -0.67
CA ARG A 51 28.50 0.31 0.69
C ARG A 51 28.78 -1.18 0.72
N LEU A 52 28.20 -1.96 -0.19
CA LEU A 52 28.49 -3.39 -0.32
C LEU A 52 29.97 -3.63 -0.62
N LEU A 53 30.57 -2.84 -1.47
CA LEU A 53 32.00 -2.92 -1.80
C LEU A 53 32.87 -2.61 -0.55
N VAL A 54 32.56 -1.55 0.19
CA VAL A 54 33.29 -1.18 1.41
C VAL A 54 33.17 -2.25 2.48
N ASN A 55 32.00 -2.87 2.62
CA ASN A 55 31.74 -3.92 3.62
C ASN A 55 32.14 -5.33 3.11
N LYS A 56 32.92 -5.44 2.04
CA LYS A 56 33.35 -6.72 1.44
C LYS A 56 32.17 -7.67 1.15
N GLY A 57 31.09 -7.13 0.59
CA GLY A 57 29.89 -7.89 0.24
C GLY A 57 28.99 -8.30 1.43
N LYS A 58 29.32 -7.92 2.66
CA LYS A 58 28.48 -8.26 3.82
C LYS A 58 27.22 -7.38 3.86
N ILE A 59 26.07 -7.99 3.61
CA ILE A 59 24.78 -7.34 3.75
C ILE A 59 24.41 -7.25 5.23
N GLN A 60 24.29 -6.02 5.74
CA GLN A 60 23.86 -5.78 7.11
C GLN A 60 22.34 -5.84 7.22
N THR A 61 21.80 -7.05 7.33
CA THR A 61 20.38 -7.30 7.54
C THR A 61 20.17 -8.34 8.62
N THR A 62 19.02 -8.25 9.29
CA THR A 62 18.62 -9.24 10.30
C THR A 62 18.02 -10.51 9.68
N ALA A 63 17.66 -10.48 8.39
CA ALA A 63 16.95 -11.54 7.68
C ALA A 63 17.74 -12.06 6.47
N LYS A 64 18.81 -12.82 6.69
CA LYS A 64 19.64 -13.37 5.59
C LYS A 64 18.83 -14.20 4.59
N GLY A 65 17.87 -15.01 5.06
CA GLY A 65 17.00 -15.80 4.20
C GLY A 65 16.14 -14.94 3.26
N SER A 66 15.60 -13.82 3.74
CA SER A 66 14.83 -12.90 2.90
C SER A 66 15.68 -12.27 1.80
N VAL A 67 16.96 -12.00 2.06
CA VAL A 67 17.86 -11.47 1.04
C VAL A 67 18.15 -12.48 -0.06
N ILE A 68 18.35 -13.73 0.28
CA ILE A 68 18.55 -14.80 -0.71
C ILE A 68 17.31 -14.92 -1.59
N LEU A 69 16.12 -14.98 -0.98
CA LEU A 69 14.85 -15.02 -1.72
C LEU A 69 14.64 -13.79 -2.60
N TYR A 70 15.01 -12.60 -2.12
CA TYR A 70 14.96 -11.37 -2.89
C TYR A 70 15.84 -11.43 -4.16
N MET A 71 17.10 -11.88 -4.02
CA MET A 71 18.01 -12.02 -5.17
C MET A 71 17.45 -13.02 -6.18
N PHE A 72 16.92 -14.13 -5.67
CA PHE A 72 16.32 -15.16 -6.52
C PHE A 72 15.06 -14.66 -7.24
N CYS A 73 14.22 -13.84 -6.58
CA CYS A 73 13.08 -13.18 -7.22
C CYS A 73 13.51 -12.28 -8.38
N ILE A 74 14.53 -11.43 -8.19
CA ILE A 74 15.00 -10.53 -9.25
C ILE A 74 15.51 -11.33 -10.45
N GLU A 75 16.28 -12.37 -10.22
CA GLU A 75 16.81 -13.23 -11.28
C GLU A 75 15.69 -13.87 -12.09
N LEU A 76 14.70 -14.48 -11.42
CA LEU A 76 13.55 -15.08 -12.07
C LEU A 76 12.70 -14.07 -12.84
N PHE A 77 12.49 -12.87 -12.26
CA PHE A 77 11.75 -11.80 -12.96
C PHE A 77 12.50 -11.32 -14.21
N LEU A 78 13.82 -11.17 -14.15
CA LEU A 78 14.63 -10.80 -15.31
C LEU A 78 14.51 -11.84 -16.43
N ILE A 79 14.61 -13.12 -16.08
CA ILE A 79 14.46 -14.20 -17.06
C ILE A 79 13.09 -14.15 -17.72
N GLN A 80 12.02 -14.00 -16.94
CA GLN A 80 10.67 -13.94 -17.51
C GLN A 80 10.43 -12.68 -18.34
N VAL A 81 10.91 -11.52 -17.91
CA VAL A 81 10.74 -10.25 -18.63
C VAL A 81 11.47 -10.25 -19.97
N ILE A 82 12.67 -10.82 -20.03
CA ILE A 82 13.44 -10.90 -21.27
C ILE A 82 12.72 -11.76 -22.31
N ASN A 83 11.99 -12.79 -21.88
CA ASN A 83 11.25 -13.70 -22.76
C ASN A 83 9.90 -13.13 -23.24
N VAL A 84 9.49 -11.94 -22.82
CA VAL A 84 8.27 -11.29 -23.33
C VAL A 84 8.54 -10.76 -24.75
N GLU A 85 7.79 -11.25 -25.74
CA GLU A 85 7.96 -10.85 -27.14
C GLU A 85 7.52 -9.42 -27.41
N ASN A 86 6.34 -9.02 -26.90
CA ASN A 86 5.79 -7.69 -27.10
C ASN A 86 6.62 -6.63 -26.33
N SER A 87 7.22 -5.69 -27.05
CA SER A 87 8.10 -4.66 -26.47
C SER A 87 7.40 -3.75 -25.44
N SER A 88 6.14 -3.37 -25.69
CA SER A 88 5.36 -2.54 -24.77
C SER A 88 5.01 -3.31 -23.50
N GLN A 89 4.62 -4.56 -23.62
CA GLN A 89 4.39 -5.46 -22.49
C GLN A 89 5.69 -5.69 -21.70
N ARG A 90 6.80 -5.95 -22.39
CA ARG A 90 8.11 -6.13 -21.77
C ARG A 90 8.56 -4.91 -20.96
N ASN A 91 8.37 -3.70 -21.48
CA ASN A 91 8.67 -2.46 -20.77
C ASN A 91 7.82 -2.31 -19.51
N LEU A 92 6.52 -2.61 -19.59
CA LEU A 92 5.64 -2.58 -18.42
C LEU A 92 6.02 -3.68 -17.42
N ALA A 93 6.34 -4.88 -17.89
CA ALA A 93 6.79 -5.99 -17.05
C ALA A 93 8.11 -5.65 -16.32
N PHE A 94 9.08 -5.08 -17.02
CA PHE A 94 10.32 -4.60 -16.40
C PHE A 94 10.01 -3.58 -15.28
N TYR A 95 9.13 -2.63 -15.56
CA TYR A 95 8.73 -1.61 -14.59
C TYR A 95 8.06 -2.21 -13.35
N GLN A 96 7.05 -3.08 -13.52
CA GLN A 96 6.26 -3.62 -12.42
C GLN A 96 7.00 -4.69 -11.58
N TYR A 97 7.87 -5.47 -12.21
CA TYR A 97 8.52 -6.60 -11.54
C TYR A 97 9.97 -6.30 -11.17
N VAL A 98 10.77 -5.84 -12.12
CA VAL A 98 12.21 -5.65 -11.89
C VAL A 98 12.50 -4.32 -11.22
N PHE A 99 12.01 -3.21 -11.80
CA PHE A 99 12.30 -1.88 -11.25
C PHE A 99 11.72 -1.70 -9.84
N PHE A 100 10.51 -2.21 -9.59
CA PHE A 100 9.92 -2.16 -8.25
C PHE A 100 10.78 -2.91 -7.22
N MET A 101 11.30 -4.07 -7.55
CA MET A 101 12.21 -4.79 -6.65
C MET A 101 13.53 -4.05 -6.47
N MET A 102 14.08 -3.41 -7.51
CA MET A 102 15.31 -2.61 -7.40
C MET A 102 15.18 -1.38 -6.49
N MET A 103 13.96 -0.93 -6.17
CA MET A 103 13.76 0.14 -5.17
C MET A 103 14.17 -0.29 -3.75
N ILE A 104 14.11 -1.58 -3.40
CA ILE A 104 14.42 -2.06 -2.05
C ILE A 104 15.84 -1.68 -1.59
N PRO A 105 16.93 -2.00 -2.30
CA PRO A 105 18.27 -1.60 -1.89
C PRO A 105 18.46 -0.07 -1.85
N SER A 106 17.81 0.67 -2.75
CA SER A 106 17.82 2.13 -2.71
C SER A 106 17.18 2.66 -1.43
N ILE A 107 15.99 2.19 -1.08
CA ILE A 107 15.27 2.58 0.13
C ILE A 107 16.04 2.19 1.39
N LEU A 108 16.64 0.98 1.42
CA LEU A 108 17.47 0.55 2.54
C LEU A 108 18.64 1.51 2.79
N TYR A 109 19.31 1.97 1.72
CA TYR A 109 20.38 2.95 1.83
C TYR A 109 19.89 4.32 2.34
N LEU A 110 18.77 4.80 1.79
CA LEU A 110 18.20 6.09 2.21
C LEU A 110 17.72 6.05 3.67
N LEU A 111 17.05 4.96 4.07
CA LEU A 111 16.56 4.79 5.44
C LEU A 111 17.67 4.66 6.48
N GLU A 112 18.86 4.24 6.11
CA GLU A 112 19.94 3.95 7.09
C GLU A 112 20.25 5.12 8.03
N TYR A 113 20.10 6.33 7.51
CA TYR A 113 20.43 7.55 8.23
C TYR A 113 19.21 8.39 8.61
N CYS A 114 17.99 7.89 8.34
CA CYS A 114 16.74 8.61 8.60
C CYS A 114 16.20 8.30 9.99
N GLU A 115 15.64 9.31 10.64
CA GLU A 115 14.81 9.15 11.82
C GLU A 115 13.41 8.73 11.43
N ILE A 116 13.03 7.50 11.77
CA ILE A 116 11.71 6.94 11.41
C ILE A 116 10.58 7.86 11.90
N ARG A 117 10.71 8.44 13.10
CA ARG A 117 9.69 9.32 13.68
C ARG A 117 9.40 10.54 12.81
N LYS A 118 10.42 11.15 12.20
CA LYS A 118 10.23 12.30 11.28
C LYS A 118 9.47 11.89 10.04
N ILE A 119 9.82 10.74 9.46
CA ILE A 119 9.14 10.18 8.29
C ILE A 119 7.65 9.97 8.61
N LEU A 120 7.35 9.36 9.76
CA LEU A 120 5.97 9.10 10.18
C LEU A 120 5.18 10.38 10.42
N ASN A 121 5.80 11.40 11.03
CA ASN A 121 5.17 12.70 11.25
C ASN A 121 4.82 13.39 9.93
N VAL A 122 5.74 13.39 8.95
CA VAL A 122 5.46 13.94 7.61
C VAL A 122 4.36 13.16 6.94
N PHE A 123 4.39 11.84 6.99
CA PHE A 123 3.37 10.97 6.39
C PHE A 123 1.99 11.23 7.00
N LYS A 124 1.89 11.37 8.32
CA LYS A 124 0.67 11.74 9.03
C LYS A 124 0.15 13.13 8.63
N THR A 125 1.04 14.11 8.50
CA THR A 125 0.69 15.48 8.10
C THR A 125 0.16 15.54 6.68
N ILE A 126 0.79 14.81 5.74
CA ILE A 126 0.29 14.63 4.37
C ILE A 126 -1.13 14.09 4.41
N GLY A 127 -1.40 13.09 5.25
CA GLY A 127 -2.73 12.53 5.41
C GLY A 127 -3.80 13.55 5.80
N VAL A 128 -3.49 14.44 6.76
CA VAL A 128 -4.40 15.52 7.15
C VAL A 128 -4.71 16.44 5.95
N VAL A 129 -3.69 16.83 5.20
CA VAL A 129 -3.85 17.66 4.00
C VAL A 129 -4.72 16.94 2.96
N LEU A 130 -4.40 15.68 2.65
CA LEU A 130 -5.16 14.88 1.70
C LEU A 130 -6.62 14.66 2.15
N SER A 131 -6.86 14.51 3.45
CA SER A 131 -8.21 14.36 4.01
C SER A 131 -9.05 15.63 3.84
N ILE A 132 -8.45 16.80 4.03
CA ILE A 132 -9.14 18.10 3.81
C ILE A 132 -9.57 18.22 2.34
N PHE A 133 -8.66 17.90 1.42
CA PHE A 133 -8.99 17.91 -0.01
C PHE A 133 -10.02 16.84 -0.39
N ALA A 134 -9.98 15.66 0.23
CA ALA A 134 -10.97 14.61 0.00
C ALA A 134 -12.38 15.04 0.45
N ILE A 135 -12.48 15.68 1.60
CA ILE A 135 -13.74 16.26 2.08
C ILE A 135 -14.23 17.32 1.09
N TYR A 136 -13.35 18.20 0.63
CA TYR A 136 -13.71 19.22 -0.37
C TYR A 136 -14.25 18.57 -1.65
N GLU A 137 -13.54 17.58 -2.25
CA GLU A 137 -14.02 16.90 -3.47
C GLU A 137 -15.43 16.33 -3.29
N VAL A 138 -15.65 15.59 -2.20
CA VAL A 138 -16.93 14.90 -1.96
C VAL A 138 -18.08 15.88 -1.78
N PHE A 139 -17.89 16.94 -1.02
CA PHE A 139 -18.96 17.90 -0.74
C PHE A 139 -19.16 18.93 -1.86
N SER A 140 -18.12 19.28 -2.63
CA SER A 140 -18.27 20.14 -3.81
C SER A 140 -18.82 19.38 -5.03
N GLY A 141 -18.76 18.04 -5.04
CA GLY A 141 -19.11 17.21 -6.18
C GLY A 141 -18.16 17.38 -7.38
N SER A 142 -16.95 17.91 -7.15
CA SER A 142 -15.96 18.19 -8.20
C SER A 142 -14.58 17.67 -7.81
N TYR A 143 -13.86 17.08 -8.77
CA TYR A 143 -12.48 16.67 -8.57
C TYR A 143 -11.52 17.85 -8.66
N ILE A 144 -10.47 17.87 -7.84
CA ILE A 144 -9.41 18.88 -7.88
C ILE A 144 -8.60 18.72 -9.17
N ILE A 145 -8.28 17.50 -9.54
CA ILE A 145 -7.72 17.16 -10.85
C ILE A 145 -8.89 16.70 -11.71
N GLN A 146 -9.18 17.46 -12.76
CA GLN A 146 -10.33 17.19 -13.64
C GLN A 146 -10.24 15.80 -14.24
N ASN A 147 -11.14 14.93 -13.84
CA ASN A 147 -11.38 13.64 -14.43
C ASN A 147 -12.92 13.46 -14.51
N GLU A 148 -13.50 13.96 -15.60
CA GLU A 148 -14.96 14.06 -15.78
C GLU A 148 -15.67 12.70 -15.75
N TYR A 149 -14.94 11.59 -15.91
CA TYR A 149 -15.49 10.26 -16.15
C TYR A 149 -15.84 9.42 -14.90
N LEU A 150 -15.54 9.90 -13.69
CA LEU A 150 -15.63 9.06 -12.49
C LEU A 150 -16.77 9.44 -11.51
N GLY A 151 -17.66 10.35 -11.89
CA GLY A 151 -18.88 10.63 -11.11
C GLY A 151 -19.91 9.53 -11.27
N ILE A 152 -20.52 9.11 -10.17
CA ILE A 152 -21.58 8.12 -10.11
C ILE A 152 -22.91 8.84 -9.94
N MET A 153 -23.92 8.53 -10.76
CA MET A 153 -25.27 9.02 -10.53
C MET A 153 -25.94 8.14 -9.48
N TYR A 154 -26.35 8.74 -8.37
CA TYR A 154 -27.04 8.06 -7.30
C TYR A 154 -28.26 8.88 -6.85
N ASN A 155 -29.45 8.31 -6.95
CA ASN A 155 -30.73 8.97 -6.65
C ASN A 155 -30.86 10.36 -7.32
N GLY A 156 -30.47 10.47 -8.59
CA GLY A 156 -30.57 11.72 -9.38
C GLY A 156 -29.48 12.76 -9.06
N SER A 157 -28.59 12.49 -8.11
CA SER A 157 -27.48 13.38 -7.76
C SER A 157 -26.15 12.79 -8.20
N ARG A 158 -25.24 13.65 -8.66
CA ARG A 158 -23.86 13.24 -8.96
C ARG A 158 -23.09 13.10 -7.63
N VAL A 159 -22.64 11.90 -7.36
CA VAL A 159 -21.80 11.60 -6.19
C VAL A 159 -20.42 11.19 -6.69
N ILE A 160 -19.38 11.67 -6.04
CA ILE A 160 -18.02 11.32 -6.38
C ILE A 160 -17.32 10.59 -5.22
N ARG A 161 -16.32 9.80 -5.55
CA ARG A 161 -15.43 9.13 -4.61
C ARG A 161 -14.12 9.90 -4.61
N ALA A 162 -13.63 10.33 -3.45
CA ALA A 162 -12.40 11.09 -3.38
C ALA A 162 -11.21 10.33 -3.96
N MET A 163 -10.41 10.97 -4.76
CA MET A 163 -9.11 10.49 -5.28
C MET A 163 -8.00 11.51 -5.09
N VAL A 164 -8.35 12.75 -4.86
CA VAL A 164 -7.45 13.88 -4.62
C VAL A 164 -6.32 13.90 -5.67
N PHE A 165 -5.10 13.69 -5.25
CA PHE A 165 -3.91 13.70 -6.12
C PHE A 165 -3.42 12.31 -6.55
N SER A 166 -4.17 11.25 -6.25
CA SER A 166 -3.72 9.86 -6.51
C SER A 166 -4.20 9.31 -7.86
N GLY A 167 -5.12 10.00 -8.54
CA GLY A 167 -5.69 9.62 -9.84
C GLY A 167 -6.60 8.38 -9.84
N SER A 168 -6.73 7.73 -8.70
CA SER A 168 -7.62 6.60 -8.47
C SER A 168 -8.10 6.61 -7.03
N PHE A 169 -9.41 6.42 -6.83
CA PHE A 169 -9.99 6.29 -5.49
C PHE A 169 -9.48 5.03 -4.75
N LEU A 170 -9.05 4.00 -5.48
CA LEU A 170 -8.45 2.79 -4.90
C LEU A 170 -7.07 3.12 -4.33
N THR A 171 -6.20 3.71 -5.14
CA THR A 171 -4.86 4.13 -4.72
C THR A 171 -4.93 5.14 -3.58
N PHE A 172 -5.84 6.12 -3.66
CA PHE A 172 -6.10 7.07 -2.60
C PHE A 172 -6.54 6.38 -1.30
N GLY A 173 -7.50 5.46 -1.39
CA GLY A 173 -7.98 4.68 -0.25
C GLY A 173 -6.85 3.90 0.43
N THR A 174 -6.00 3.23 -0.34
CA THR A 174 -4.84 2.47 0.18
C THR A 174 -3.82 3.38 0.87
N ILE A 175 -3.47 4.51 0.26
CA ILE A 175 -2.56 5.50 0.88
C ILE A 175 -3.17 6.01 2.19
N MET A 176 -4.46 6.36 2.20
CA MET A 176 -5.14 6.82 3.40
C MET A 176 -5.28 5.73 4.47
N ALA A 177 -5.43 4.45 4.09
CA ALA A 177 -5.41 3.34 5.04
C ALA A 177 -4.06 3.24 5.74
N MET A 178 -2.95 3.28 4.99
CA MET A 178 -1.59 3.28 5.56
C MET A 178 -1.36 4.48 6.49
N ILE A 179 -1.78 5.69 6.09
CA ILE A 179 -1.68 6.90 6.90
C ILE A 179 -2.52 6.78 8.18
N SER A 180 -3.73 6.22 8.07
CA SER A 180 -4.60 5.97 9.23
C SER A 180 -3.99 4.96 10.20
N VAL A 181 -3.29 3.93 9.68
CA VAL A 181 -2.51 2.99 10.50
C VAL A 181 -1.39 3.69 11.25
N VAL A 182 -0.64 4.60 10.61
CA VAL A 182 0.39 5.42 11.27
C VAL A 182 -0.23 6.32 12.34
N SER A 183 -1.36 6.96 12.03
CA SER A 183 -2.05 7.86 12.97
C SER A 183 -2.60 7.09 14.17
N PHE A 184 -3.10 5.87 13.96
CA PHE A 184 -3.53 4.97 15.02
C PHE A 184 -2.36 4.57 15.92
N TYR A 185 -1.22 4.21 15.33
CA TYR A 185 0.00 3.89 16.06
C TYR A 185 0.47 5.06 16.93
N ASP A 186 0.53 6.27 16.36
CA ASP A 186 0.93 7.48 17.09
C ASP A 186 -0.03 7.78 18.25
N PHE A 187 -1.35 7.66 18.04
CA PHE A 187 -2.34 7.84 19.10
C PHE A 187 -2.21 6.78 20.18
N TYR A 188 -1.97 5.53 19.81
CA TYR A 188 -1.85 4.43 20.76
C TYR A 188 -0.57 4.54 21.63
N THR A 189 0.54 4.98 21.04
CA THR A 189 1.82 5.14 21.76
C THR A 189 1.92 6.45 22.52
N ASN A 190 1.23 7.48 22.06
CA ASN A 190 1.19 8.82 22.69
C ASN A 190 -0.24 9.38 22.61
N THR A 191 -1.01 9.16 23.67
CA THR A 191 -2.42 9.55 23.81
C THR A 191 -2.62 11.06 23.95
N SER A 192 -2.15 11.85 22.99
CA SER A 192 -2.39 13.28 22.92
C SER A 192 -3.70 13.61 22.19
N LYS A 193 -4.35 14.72 22.57
CA LYS A 193 -5.53 15.23 21.85
C LYS A 193 -5.24 15.49 20.38
N LEU A 194 -4.04 15.98 20.05
CA LEU A 194 -3.63 16.25 18.67
C LEU A 194 -3.55 14.96 17.85
N ASN A 195 -2.95 13.89 18.40
CA ASN A 195 -2.89 12.60 17.72
C ASN A 195 -4.27 11.99 17.50
N LEU A 196 -5.20 12.15 18.44
CA LEU A 196 -6.59 11.73 18.28
C LEU A 196 -7.27 12.50 17.12
N ILE A 197 -7.11 13.82 17.08
CA ILE A 197 -7.67 14.66 16.01
C ILE A 197 -7.09 14.24 14.65
N CYS A 198 -5.77 14.05 14.54
CA CYS A 198 -5.14 13.57 13.32
C CYS A 198 -5.67 12.19 12.90
N LEU A 199 -5.86 11.27 13.84
CA LEU A 199 -6.44 9.95 13.55
C LEU A 199 -7.87 10.09 13.00
N ILE A 200 -8.72 10.87 13.65
CA ILE A 200 -10.11 11.09 13.20
C ILE A 200 -10.14 11.68 11.79
N ILE A 201 -9.36 12.73 11.53
CA ILE A 201 -9.30 13.39 10.22
C ILE A 201 -8.83 12.40 9.15
N ASN A 202 -7.77 11.61 9.41
CA ASN A 202 -7.23 10.66 8.44
C ASN A 202 -8.20 9.50 8.17
N VAL A 203 -8.91 9.02 9.18
CA VAL A 203 -9.96 8.00 8.99
C VAL A 203 -11.14 8.56 8.21
N VAL A 204 -11.53 9.82 8.43
CA VAL A 204 -12.54 10.49 7.59
C VAL A 204 -12.07 10.57 6.14
N GLY A 205 -10.82 10.95 5.88
CA GLY A 205 -10.25 10.93 4.53
C GLY A 205 -10.29 9.55 3.88
N LEU A 206 -9.99 8.49 4.64
CA LEU A 206 -10.13 7.11 4.18
C LEU A 206 -11.59 6.79 3.79
N LEU A 207 -12.57 7.18 4.61
CA LEU A 207 -13.99 6.98 4.32
C LEU A 207 -14.42 7.72 3.06
N MET A 208 -13.88 8.93 2.77
CA MET A 208 -14.17 9.71 1.56
C MET A 208 -13.72 9.00 0.27
N SER A 209 -12.78 8.05 0.32
CA SER A 209 -12.46 7.19 -0.83
C SER A 209 -13.60 6.25 -1.22
N SER A 210 -14.53 5.97 -0.28
CA SER A 210 -15.59 4.95 -0.42
C SER A 210 -15.07 3.58 -0.86
N SER A 211 -13.81 3.26 -0.51
CA SER A 211 -13.15 1.99 -0.83
C SER A 211 -13.24 1.03 0.36
N ARG A 212 -13.87 -0.12 0.14
CA ARG A 212 -14.15 -1.10 1.21
C ARG A 212 -12.91 -1.88 1.62
N GLY A 213 -12.08 -2.29 0.66
CA GLY A 213 -10.83 -3.03 0.89
C GLY A 213 -9.89 -2.30 1.85
N PRO A 214 -9.50 -1.04 1.55
CA PRO A 214 -8.65 -0.23 2.40
C PRO A 214 -9.17 -0.05 3.83
N LEU A 215 -10.49 0.08 4.00
CA LEU A 215 -11.10 0.21 5.34
C LEU A 215 -10.93 -1.08 6.16
N VAL A 216 -11.23 -2.22 5.57
CA VAL A 216 -11.04 -3.55 6.22
C VAL A 216 -9.57 -3.77 6.54
N ALA A 217 -8.68 -3.45 5.62
CA ALA A 217 -7.24 -3.58 5.81
C ALA A 217 -6.72 -2.68 6.93
N PHE A 218 -7.20 -1.45 7.05
CA PHE A 218 -6.91 -0.56 8.18
C PHE A 218 -7.32 -1.18 9.51
N VAL A 219 -8.55 -1.69 9.61
CA VAL A 219 -9.08 -2.29 10.85
C VAL A 219 -8.21 -3.48 11.29
N ILE A 220 -7.92 -4.41 10.38
CA ILE A 220 -7.09 -5.57 10.68
C ILE A 220 -5.69 -5.14 11.10
N SER A 221 -5.10 -4.16 10.43
CA SER A 221 -3.77 -3.65 10.75
C SER A 221 -3.72 -2.95 12.10
N ALA A 222 -4.75 -2.19 12.45
CA ALA A 222 -4.88 -1.58 13.78
C ALA A 222 -4.94 -2.64 14.88
N ILE A 223 -5.66 -3.76 14.66
CA ILE A 223 -5.69 -4.90 15.58
C ILE A 223 -4.30 -5.52 15.71
N VAL A 224 -3.60 -5.74 14.61
CA VAL A 224 -2.23 -6.30 14.60
C VAL A 224 -1.30 -5.41 15.43
N ILE A 225 -1.29 -4.11 15.21
CA ILE A 225 -0.46 -3.16 15.96
C ILE A 225 -0.80 -3.21 17.45
N TYR A 226 -2.09 -3.14 17.78
CA TYR A 226 -2.56 -3.19 19.16
C TYR A 226 -2.09 -4.44 19.91
N VAL A 227 -2.18 -5.59 19.24
CA VAL A 227 -1.75 -6.89 19.79
C VAL A 227 -0.23 -6.94 20.01
N TYR A 228 0.55 -6.43 19.05
CA TYR A 228 2.01 -6.56 19.07
C TYR A 228 2.74 -5.51 19.92
N ILE A 229 2.22 -4.28 20.03
CA ILE A 229 2.81 -3.27 20.92
C ILE A 229 2.71 -3.68 22.38
N GLY A 230 1.63 -4.37 22.77
CA GLY A 230 1.44 -4.89 24.13
C GLY A 230 2.34 -6.05 24.53
N GLY A 231 3.18 -6.57 23.64
CA GLY A 231 4.17 -7.65 23.89
C GLY A 231 3.58 -9.02 24.23
N ARG A 232 2.29 -9.13 24.55
CA ARG A 232 1.55 -10.38 24.77
C ARG A 232 0.19 -10.29 24.12
N VAL A 233 -0.14 -11.29 23.33
CA VAL A 233 -1.48 -11.44 22.76
C VAL A 233 -2.47 -11.69 23.88
N ASN A 234 -3.21 -10.66 24.28
CA ASN A 234 -4.30 -10.80 25.22
C ASN A 234 -5.61 -10.83 24.45
N LEU A 235 -6.21 -12.00 24.31
CA LEU A 235 -7.46 -12.20 23.57
C LEU A 235 -8.59 -11.29 24.08
N LEU A 236 -8.65 -10.99 25.37
CA LEU A 236 -9.63 -10.06 25.93
C LEU A 236 -9.41 -8.62 25.43
N LYS A 237 -8.14 -8.22 25.24
CA LYS A 237 -7.83 -6.89 24.67
C LYS A 237 -8.24 -6.83 23.20
N VAL A 238 -7.96 -7.86 22.41
CA VAL A 238 -8.39 -7.97 21.01
C VAL A 238 -9.91 -7.89 20.92
N PHE A 239 -10.62 -8.65 21.74
CA PHE A 239 -12.08 -8.64 21.78
C PHE A 239 -12.63 -7.27 22.14
N LYS A 240 -12.05 -6.57 23.13
CA LYS A 240 -12.45 -5.18 23.48
C LYS A 240 -12.28 -4.21 22.30
N VAL A 241 -11.18 -4.30 21.56
CA VAL A 241 -10.95 -3.43 20.39
C VAL A 241 -11.99 -3.70 19.32
N ILE A 242 -12.23 -4.98 18.99
CA ILE A 242 -13.26 -5.36 18.01
C ILE A 242 -14.64 -4.86 18.46
N LEU A 243 -14.98 -5.02 19.73
CA LEU A 243 -16.25 -4.56 20.30
C LEU A 243 -16.40 -3.04 20.22
N ILE A 244 -15.36 -2.28 20.58
CA ILE A 244 -15.35 -0.81 20.46
C ILE A 244 -15.52 -0.38 19.01
N MET A 245 -14.80 -0.99 18.08
CA MET A 245 -14.93 -0.69 16.65
C MET A 245 -16.32 -1.03 16.11
N PHE A 246 -16.91 -2.14 16.57
CA PHE A 246 -18.26 -2.52 16.22
C PHE A 246 -19.29 -1.51 16.75
N ILE A 247 -19.17 -1.07 18.02
CA ILE A 247 -20.04 -0.04 18.61
C ILE A 247 -19.92 1.29 17.87
N ILE A 248 -18.69 1.73 17.55
CA ILE A 248 -18.46 2.95 16.76
C ILE A 248 -19.08 2.81 15.37
N GLY A 249 -18.90 1.66 14.72
CA GLY A 249 -19.51 1.37 13.42
C GLY A 249 -21.03 1.40 13.46
N MET A 250 -21.66 0.83 14.51
CA MET A 250 -23.10 0.91 14.72
C MET A 250 -23.58 2.35 14.95
N LEU A 251 -22.89 3.12 15.77
CA LEU A 251 -23.27 4.52 16.05
C LEU A 251 -23.15 5.37 14.76
N LEU A 252 -22.07 5.19 13.99
CA LEU A 252 -21.91 5.85 12.70
C LEU A 252 -22.98 5.42 11.70
N ALA A 253 -23.39 4.15 11.69
CA ALA A 253 -24.49 3.67 10.86
C ALA A 253 -25.83 4.30 11.24
N ILE A 254 -26.14 4.38 12.53
CA ILE A 254 -27.39 5.02 13.03
C ILE A 254 -27.41 6.52 12.69
N LEU A 255 -26.31 7.24 12.96
CA LEU A 255 -26.17 8.66 12.61
C LEU A 255 -26.28 8.85 11.09
N GLY A 256 -25.67 7.99 10.35
CA GLY A 256 -25.71 8.02 8.90
C GLY A 256 -27.13 7.78 8.34
N ILE A 257 -27.89 6.82 8.88
CA ILE A 257 -29.28 6.57 8.47
C ILE A 257 -30.17 7.80 8.71
N THR A 258 -29.97 8.49 9.84
CA THR A 258 -30.72 9.72 10.12
C THR A 258 -30.35 10.87 9.19
N LEU A 259 -29.08 11.03 8.86
CA LEU A 259 -28.58 12.08 7.97
C LEU A 259 -28.84 11.77 6.49
N SER A 260 -28.92 10.48 6.09
CA SER A 260 -29.11 10.07 4.71
C SER A 260 -30.49 10.38 4.17
N ARG A 261 -31.49 10.59 5.04
CA ARG A 261 -32.87 10.93 4.60
C ARG A 261 -32.94 12.20 3.77
N ASN A 262 -31.99 13.13 3.97
CA ASN A 262 -31.98 14.45 3.33
C ASN A 262 -30.74 14.69 2.44
N ASN A 263 -29.80 13.72 2.33
CA ASN A 263 -28.56 13.92 1.58
C ASN A 263 -28.15 12.66 0.81
N SER A 264 -28.23 12.73 -0.52
CA SER A 264 -27.89 11.63 -1.43
C SER A 264 -26.42 11.18 -1.32
N THR A 265 -25.50 12.11 -1.05
CA THR A 265 -24.08 11.80 -0.87
C THR A 265 -23.88 10.92 0.36
N ILE A 266 -24.45 11.27 1.50
CA ILE A 266 -24.37 10.48 2.73
C ILE A 266 -25.02 9.11 2.53
N ALA A 267 -26.19 9.08 1.87
CA ALA A 267 -26.90 7.84 1.54
C ALA A 267 -26.03 6.89 0.69
N PHE A 268 -25.33 7.42 -0.32
CA PHE A 268 -24.39 6.66 -1.14
C PHE A 268 -23.26 6.04 -0.31
N TYR A 269 -22.60 6.83 0.54
CA TYR A 269 -21.48 6.34 1.37
C TYR A 269 -21.94 5.26 2.35
N LEU A 270 -23.11 5.40 2.95
CA LEU A 270 -23.67 4.38 3.84
C LEU A 270 -24.00 3.09 3.11
N ASN A 271 -24.66 3.20 1.95
CA ASN A 271 -24.97 2.03 1.12
C ASN A 271 -23.67 1.30 0.72
N ARG A 272 -22.61 2.05 0.42
CA ARG A 272 -21.28 1.46 0.14
C ARG A 272 -20.69 0.74 1.34
N LEU A 273 -20.85 1.23 2.56
CA LEU A 273 -20.40 0.54 3.77
C LEU A 273 -21.23 -0.73 4.04
N GLN A 274 -22.56 -0.66 3.89
CA GLN A 274 -23.43 -1.81 4.04
C GLN A 274 -23.10 -2.91 3.02
N SER A 275 -22.76 -2.54 1.79
CA SER A 275 -22.39 -3.48 0.74
C SER A 275 -21.07 -4.22 0.96
N ILE A 276 -20.32 -3.96 2.05
CA ILE A 276 -19.19 -4.81 2.48
C ILE A 276 -19.69 -6.23 2.78
N PHE A 277 -20.87 -6.33 3.36
CA PHE A 277 -21.46 -7.60 3.79
C PHE A 277 -22.46 -8.16 2.77
N ASP A 278 -22.74 -7.45 1.68
CA ASP A 278 -23.66 -7.89 0.64
C ASP A 278 -22.91 -8.68 -0.45
N TRP A 279 -23.03 -9.99 -0.39
CA TRP A 279 -22.49 -10.95 -1.35
C TRP A 279 -23.59 -11.56 -2.23
N SER A 280 -24.78 -10.94 -2.26
CA SER A 280 -25.89 -11.38 -3.10
C SER A 280 -25.52 -11.24 -4.59
N GLU A 281 -26.18 -12.06 -5.43
CA GLU A 281 -26.02 -12.02 -6.90
C GLU A 281 -26.39 -10.65 -7.50
N ASN A 282 -27.18 -9.85 -6.79
CA ASN A 282 -27.56 -8.51 -7.20
C ASN A 282 -26.46 -7.45 -6.96
N SER A 283 -25.38 -7.81 -6.26
CA SER A 283 -24.23 -6.92 -6.00
C SER A 283 -23.25 -6.93 -7.17
N ALA A 284 -23.57 -6.22 -8.25
CA ALA A 284 -22.77 -6.18 -9.49
C ALA A 284 -21.27 -5.92 -9.27
N SER A 285 -20.87 -5.26 -8.16
CA SER A 285 -19.46 -5.00 -7.88
C SER A 285 -18.73 -6.18 -7.22
N ASN A 286 -19.43 -7.07 -6.53
CA ASN A 286 -18.85 -8.25 -5.89
C ASN A 286 -18.89 -9.45 -6.85
N THR A 287 -20.01 -9.64 -7.57
CA THR A 287 -20.12 -10.67 -8.61
C THR A 287 -19.09 -10.48 -9.70
N GLY A 288 -18.89 -9.28 -10.22
CA GLY A 288 -17.89 -9.00 -11.24
C GLY A 288 -16.44 -9.34 -10.79
N ARG A 289 -16.12 -9.22 -9.50
CA ARG A 289 -14.81 -9.69 -8.97
C ARG A 289 -14.72 -11.20 -8.91
N ILE A 290 -15.78 -11.86 -8.45
CA ILE A 290 -15.82 -13.32 -8.41
C ILE A 290 -15.65 -13.87 -9.83
N ASP A 291 -16.32 -13.29 -10.82
CA ASP A 291 -16.18 -13.69 -12.23
C ASP A 291 -14.73 -13.50 -12.72
N CYS A 292 -14.09 -12.39 -12.40
CA CYS A 292 -12.66 -12.17 -12.71
C CYS A 292 -11.75 -13.22 -12.03
N TRP A 293 -12.04 -13.58 -10.79
CA TRP A 293 -11.28 -14.60 -10.06
C TRP A 293 -11.49 -16.00 -10.65
N LEU A 294 -12.73 -16.37 -10.94
CA LEU A 294 -13.05 -17.65 -11.57
C LEU A 294 -12.41 -17.78 -12.95
N TYR A 295 -12.48 -16.72 -13.75
CA TYR A 295 -11.80 -16.67 -15.04
C TYR A 295 -10.28 -16.80 -14.90
N SER A 296 -9.68 -16.16 -13.90
CA SER A 296 -8.25 -16.26 -13.62
C SER A 296 -7.87 -17.70 -13.22
N ILE A 297 -8.69 -18.35 -12.40
CA ILE A 297 -8.48 -19.75 -11.99
C ILE A 297 -8.60 -20.69 -13.21
N GLU A 298 -9.57 -20.46 -14.07
CA GLU A 298 -9.74 -21.25 -15.29
C GLU A 298 -8.52 -21.16 -16.20
N LYS A 299 -8.01 -19.95 -16.44
CA LYS A 299 -6.77 -19.73 -17.21
C LYS A 299 -5.55 -20.37 -16.56
N PHE A 300 -5.50 -20.40 -15.23
CA PHE A 300 -4.40 -21.02 -14.49
C PHE A 300 -4.42 -22.56 -14.53
N LYS A 301 -5.54 -23.19 -14.83
CA LYS A 301 -5.66 -24.67 -14.98
C LYS A 301 -4.93 -25.20 -16.19
N ASP A 302 -4.62 -24.39 -17.20
CA ASP A 302 -3.77 -24.80 -18.30
C ASP A 302 -2.38 -25.14 -17.78
N LYS A 303 -1.87 -26.36 -18.11
CA LYS A 303 -0.60 -26.89 -17.60
C LYS A 303 0.59 -25.97 -17.88
N THR A 304 0.60 -25.33 -19.05
CA THR A 304 1.65 -24.39 -19.44
C THR A 304 1.62 -23.14 -18.55
N ASN A 305 0.43 -22.58 -18.35
CA ASN A 305 0.22 -21.41 -17.53
C ASN A 305 0.51 -21.68 -16.05
N TRP A 306 0.25 -22.89 -15.56
CA TRP A 306 0.52 -23.26 -14.19
C TRP A 306 2.00 -23.17 -13.80
N ILE A 307 2.91 -23.59 -14.69
CA ILE A 307 4.36 -23.59 -14.40
C ILE A 307 5.00 -22.26 -14.74
N PHE A 308 4.79 -21.76 -15.95
CA PHE A 308 5.51 -20.61 -16.51
C PHE A 308 4.73 -19.29 -16.46
N GLY A 309 3.42 -19.36 -16.23
CA GLY A 309 2.53 -18.22 -16.35
C GLY A 309 2.23 -17.85 -17.81
N ILE A 310 1.33 -16.87 -17.96
CA ILE A 310 1.00 -16.28 -19.27
C ILE A 310 1.95 -15.14 -19.67
N GLY A 311 2.96 -14.91 -18.85
CA GLY A 311 3.93 -13.83 -19.01
C GLY A 311 3.64 -12.60 -18.12
N PRO A 312 4.69 -11.94 -17.62
CA PRO A 312 4.57 -10.76 -16.78
C PRO A 312 3.91 -9.60 -17.52
N ALA A 313 3.09 -8.82 -16.81
CA ALA A 313 2.27 -7.72 -17.31
C ALA A 313 1.25 -8.13 -18.42
N ALA A 314 0.86 -9.41 -18.48
CA ALA A 314 -0.18 -9.88 -19.39
C ALA A 314 -1.59 -9.53 -18.92
N THR A 315 -1.77 -9.18 -17.63
CA THR A 315 -3.06 -8.85 -17.03
C THR A 315 -3.05 -7.45 -16.41
N GLY A 316 -4.24 -6.96 -16.04
CA GLY A 316 -4.41 -5.64 -15.45
C GLY A 316 -5.06 -4.63 -16.40
N ALA A 317 -5.40 -3.45 -15.87
CA ALA A 317 -6.10 -2.42 -16.64
C ALA A 317 -5.28 -1.94 -17.85
N ARG A 318 -3.96 -1.80 -17.69
CA ARG A 318 -3.04 -1.39 -18.77
C ARG A 318 -2.90 -2.47 -19.84
N ALA A 319 -2.85 -3.74 -19.44
CA ALA A 319 -2.80 -4.87 -20.37
C ALA A 319 -4.09 -4.94 -21.20
N LYS A 320 -5.26 -4.78 -20.55
CA LYS A 320 -6.55 -4.75 -21.21
C LYS A 320 -6.63 -3.62 -22.25
N ALA A 321 -6.13 -2.44 -21.92
CA ALA A 321 -6.17 -1.28 -22.80
C ALA A 321 -5.23 -1.38 -24.01
N ASN A 322 -4.04 -1.99 -23.86
CA ASN A 322 -2.97 -1.92 -24.86
C ASN A 322 -2.80 -3.17 -25.73
N TRP A 323 -3.09 -4.38 -25.21
CA TRP A 323 -2.87 -5.64 -25.96
C TRP A 323 -3.92 -6.73 -25.72
N GLY A 324 -5.12 -6.33 -25.27
CA GLY A 324 -6.25 -7.26 -25.15
C GLY A 324 -6.17 -8.21 -23.95
N GLY A 325 -5.37 -7.90 -22.96
CA GLY A 325 -5.34 -8.61 -21.68
C GLY A 325 -6.65 -8.44 -20.90
N PHE A 326 -6.74 -9.06 -19.75
CA PHE A 326 -7.90 -8.97 -18.87
C PHE A 326 -7.51 -8.54 -17.45
N VAL A 327 -8.48 -8.12 -16.65
CA VAL A 327 -8.25 -7.68 -15.27
C VAL A 327 -8.57 -8.84 -14.34
N THR A 328 -7.66 -9.17 -13.42
CA THR A 328 -7.85 -10.27 -12.45
C THR A 328 -8.56 -9.82 -11.18
N GLU A 329 -8.69 -8.50 -10.93
CA GLU A 329 -9.23 -7.91 -9.69
C GLU A 329 -8.60 -8.48 -8.40
N SER A 330 -7.36 -9.01 -8.50
CA SER A 330 -6.58 -9.55 -7.38
C SER A 330 -5.10 -9.58 -7.75
N GLY A 331 -4.25 -8.97 -6.94
CA GLY A 331 -2.80 -9.03 -7.11
C GLY A 331 -2.25 -10.44 -6.89
N LEU A 332 -2.90 -11.22 -6.01
CA LEU A 332 -2.55 -12.62 -5.79
C LEU A 332 -2.74 -13.44 -7.07
N PHE A 333 -3.96 -13.46 -7.62
CA PHE A 333 -4.26 -14.19 -8.86
C PHE A 333 -3.43 -13.69 -10.03
N LYS A 334 -3.23 -12.38 -10.12
CA LYS A 334 -2.36 -11.79 -11.13
C LYS A 334 -0.97 -12.41 -11.11
N ARG A 335 -0.32 -12.45 -9.94
CA ARG A 335 1.06 -12.95 -9.85
C ARG A 335 1.17 -14.43 -10.14
N PHE A 336 0.23 -15.24 -9.65
CA PHE A 336 0.21 -16.65 -10.00
C PHE A 336 0.00 -16.88 -11.49
N LEU A 337 -0.92 -16.14 -12.10
CA LEU A 337 -1.24 -16.29 -13.52
C LEU A 337 -0.12 -15.76 -14.42
N GLU A 338 0.45 -14.60 -14.12
CA GLU A 338 1.50 -13.99 -14.94
C GLU A 338 2.86 -14.70 -14.82
N LEU A 339 3.22 -15.09 -13.59
CA LEU A 339 4.56 -15.59 -13.28
C LEU A 339 4.62 -17.13 -13.21
N GLY A 340 3.48 -17.80 -13.15
CA GLY A 340 3.39 -19.22 -12.84
C GLY A 340 3.59 -19.51 -11.34
N ALA A 341 3.26 -20.75 -10.93
CA ALA A 341 3.28 -21.14 -9.52
C ALA A 341 4.67 -21.01 -8.89
N VAL A 342 5.72 -21.45 -9.59
CA VAL A 342 7.07 -21.48 -9.03
C VAL A 342 7.56 -20.08 -8.66
N VAL A 343 7.48 -19.15 -9.61
CA VAL A 343 7.99 -17.79 -9.40
C VAL A 343 7.10 -17.01 -8.42
N ALA A 344 5.78 -17.18 -8.52
CA ALA A 344 4.83 -16.55 -7.57
C ALA A 344 5.06 -17.05 -6.14
N VAL A 345 5.29 -18.34 -5.94
CA VAL A 345 5.59 -18.90 -4.60
C VAL A 345 6.89 -18.31 -4.06
N VAL A 346 7.97 -18.25 -4.85
CA VAL A 346 9.23 -17.63 -4.42
C VAL A 346 9.02 -16.16 -4.00
N TYR A 347 8.24 -15.41 -4.79
CA TYR A 347 7.89 -14.02 -4.47
C TYR A 347 7.15 -13.90 -3.12
N TYR A 348 6.14 -14.72 -2.89
CA TYR A 348 5.41 -14.69 -1.60
C TYR A 348 6.25 -15.25 -0.44
N MET A 349 7.13 -16.21 -0.67
CA MET A 349 8.09 -16.67 0.34
C MET A 349 9.03 -15.53 0.79
N PHE A 350 9.43 -14.63 -0.10
CA PHE A 350 10.18 -13.43 0.27
C PHE A 350 9.37 -12.57 1.27
N PHE A 351 8.10 -12.31 1.00
CA PHE A 351 7.24 -11.55 1.94
C PHE A 351 7.06 -12.27 3.28
N PHE A 352 6.68 -13.54 3.26
CA PHE A 352 6.48 -14.32 4.49
C PHE A 352 7.77 -14.44 5.32
N SER A 353 8.90 -14.62 4.67
CA SER A 353 10.21 -14.63 5.33
C SER A 353 10.50 -13.29 6.01
N THR A 354 10.19 -12.17 5.34
CA THR A 354 10.39 -10.82 5.87
C THR A 354 9.45 -10.52 7.03
N VAL A 355 8.17 -10.84 6.89
CA VAL A 355 7.17 -10.69 7.95
C VAL A 355 7.56 -11.56 9.16
N HIS A 356 7.97 -12.81 8.95
CA HIS A 356 8.41 -13.70 10.01
C HIS A 356 9.66 -13.18 10.75
N ALA A 357 10.63 -12.66 10.01
CA ALA A 357 11.80 -11.99 10.60
C ALA A 357 11.40 -10.76 11.43
N GLY A 358 10.49 -9.95 10.92
CA GLY A 358 9.91 -8.81 11.64
C GLY A 358 9.18 -9.22 12.91
N LEU A 359 8.34 -10.28 12.85
CA LEU A 359 7.64 -10.82 14.03
C LEU A 359 8.61 -11.31 15.12
N ARG A 360 9.68 -12.01 14.73
CA ARG A 360 10.72 -12.45 15.68
C ARG A 360 11.40 -11.26 16.33
N LYS A 361 11.69 -10.21 15.55
CA LYS A 361 12.34 -9.00 16.00
C LYS A 361 11.44 -8.22 16.96
N ALA A 362 10.18 -8.02 16.61
CA ALA A 362 9.19 -7.35 17.46
C ALA A 362 9.08 -8.01 18.84
N ARG A 363 9.10 -9.37 18.89
CA ARG A 363 9.03 -10.11 20.15
C ARG A 363 10.29 -10.00 21.00
N LYS A 364 11.49 -9.90 20.37
CA LYS A 364 12.77 -9.88 21.07
C LYS A 364 13.18 -8.49 21.55
N GLU A 365 12.96 -7.49 20.72
CA GLU A 365 13.54 -6.15 20.88
C GLU A 365 12.53 -5.15 21.45
N GLY A 366 11.21 -5.51 21.48
CA GLY A 366 10.16 -4.60 21.97
C GLY A 366 9.99 -3.35 21.12
N ASN A 367 10.61 -3.29 19.93
CA ASN A 367 10.60 -2.12 19.08
C ASN A 367 9.23 -1.86 18.46
N GLN A 368 8.65 -0.77 18.86
CA GLN A 368 7.30 -0.35 18.47
C GLN A 368 7.17 -0.04 16.97
N TYR A 369 8.23 0.47 16.32
CA TYR A 369 8.21 0.77 14.87
C TYR A 369 8.14 -0.50 14.02
N ILE A 370 8.63 -1.63 14.54
CA ILE A 370 8.50 -2.93 13.87
C ILE A 370 7.04 -3.38 13.85
N ALA A 371 6.31 -3.19 14.96
CA ALA A 371 4.88 -3.50 15.02
C ALA A 371 4.08 -2.64 14.01
N LEU A 372 4.42 -1.35 13.90
CA LEU A 372 3.83 -0.47 12.89
C LEU A 372 4.12 -0.95 11.47
N ALA A 373 5.40 -1.24 11.16
CA ALA A 373 5.79 -1.69 9.83
C ALA A 373 5.11 -3.02 9.46
N LEU A 374 4.97 -3.94 10.39
CA LEU A 374 4.18 -5.17 10.22
C LEU A 374 2.71 -4.88 9.92
N GLY A 375 2.09 -3.98 10.68
CA GLY A 375 0.70 -3.59 10.45
C GLY A 375 0.49 -3.05 9.05
N ILE A 376 1.37 -2.17 8.55
CA ILE A 376 1.27 -1.61 7.21
C ILE A 376 1.53 -2.65 6.12
N VAL A 377 2.53 -3.50 6.28
CA VAL A 377 2.78 -4.59 5.31
C VAL A 377 1.56 -5.52 5.22
N ILE A 378 0.96 -5.88 6.35
CA ILE A 378 -0.26 -6.69 6.38
C ILE A 378 -1.43 -5.95 5.72
N CYS A 379 -1.57 -4.63 5.97
CA CYS A 379 -2.59 -3.79 5.32
C CYS A 379 -2.54 -3.93 3.80
N ILE A 380 -1.36 -3.71 3.22
CA ILE A 380 -1.20 -3.75 1.76
C ILE A 380 -1.37 -5.17 1.22
N LEU A 381 -0.86 -6.19 1.92
CA LEU A 381 -1.03 -7.58 1.48
C LEU A 381 -2.49 -8.02 1.46
N ILE A 382 -3.29 -7.60 2.45
CA ILE A 382 -4.74 -7.86 2.47
C ILE A 382 -5.40 -7.18 1.26
N GLU A 383 -5.07 -5.92 1.02
CA GLU A 383 -5.64 -5.21 -0.14
C GLU A 383 -5.22 -5.83 -1.47
N ASP A 384 -3.96 -6.25 -1.59
CA ASP A 384 -3.45 -6.88 -2.81
C ASP A 384 -4.10 -8.25 -3.10
N THR A 385 -4.65 -8.92 -2.07
CA THR A 385 -5.47 -10.13 -2.31
C THR A 385 -6.81 -9.84 -2.97
N ILE A 386 -7.37 -8.65 -2.77
CA ILE A 386 -8.70 -8.24 -3.24
C ILE A 386 -8.60 -7.34 -4.48
N LEU A 387 -7.47 -6.62 -4.65
CA LEU A 387 -7.23 -5.63 -5.69
C LEU A 387 -5.79 -5.77 -6.21
N GLN A 388 -5.52 -5.28 -7.42
CA GLN A 388 -4.17 -5.25 -8.00
C GLN A 388 -3.41 -3.96 -7.57
N ILE A 389 -3.39 -3.66 -6.26
CA ILE A 389 -2.95 -2.36 -5.79
C ILE A 389 -1.43 -2.18 -5.85
N THR A 390 -0.66 -3.27 -5.80
CA THR A 390 0.80 -3.23 -5.90
C THR A 390 1.33 -3.04 -7.32
N GLU A 391 0.48 -2.78 -8.30
CA GLU A 391 0.87 -2.24 -9.61
C GLU A 391 1.14 -0.74 -9.55
N GLU A 392 0.62 -0.06 -8.53
CA GLU A 392 0.76 1.37 -8.38
C GLU A 392 2.09 1.72 -7.72
N LEU A 393 2.86 2.60 -8.37
CA LEU A 393 4.20 3.00 -7.91
C LEU A 393 4.18 3.53 -6.47
N SER A 394 3.21 4.37 -6.14
CA SER A 394 3.08 4.97 -4.83
C SER A 394 2.88 3.93 -3.72
N VAL A 395 1.97 2.99 -3.94
CA VAL A 395 1.68 1.92 -2.98
C VAL A 395 2.86 0.98 -2.83
N THR A 396 3.47 0.59 -3.96
CA THR A 396 4.62 -0.33 -3.95
C THR A 396 5.84 0.29 -3.29
N PHE A 397 6.14 1.56 -3.54
CA PHE A 397 7.25 2.24 -2.86
C PHE A 397 7.04 2.29 -1.34
N LEU A 398 5.83 2.64 -0.90
CA LEU A 398 5.50 2.67 0.53
C LEU A 398 5.57 1.27 1.15
N LEU A 399 5.08 0.24 0.47
CA LEU A 399 5.24 -1.15 0.90
C LEU A 399 6.72 -1.50 1.10
N TRP A 400 7.58 -1.21 0.12
CA TRP A 400 9.01 -1.47 0.23
C TRP A 400 9.68 -0.66 1.33
N MET A 401 9.24 0.56 1.56
CA MET A 401 9.75 1.37 2.67
C MET A 401 9.49 0.68 4.02
N PHE A 402 8.29 0.18 4.28
CA PHE A 402 7.98 -0.52 5.52
C PHE A 402 8.63 -1.91 5.60
N ILE A 403 8.78 -2.63 4.50
CA ILE A 403 9.59 -3.85 4.43
C ILE A 403 11.05 -3.56 4.76
N CYS A 404 11.61 -2.46 4.27
CA CYS A 404 12.98 -2.05 4.59
C CYS A 404 13.15 -1.71 6.09
N ILE A 405 12.13 -1.16 6.74
CA ILE A 405 12.13 -0.96 8.20
C ILE A 405 12.24 -2.33 8.93
N LEU A 406 11.51 -3.36 8.45
CA LEU A 406 11.61 -4.71 9.03
C LEU A 406 12.98 -5.35 8.82
N LEU A 407 13.62 -5.10 7.66
CA LEU A 407 14.90 -5.68 7.29
C LEU A 407 16.10 -4.93 7.91
N ARG A 408 15.94 -3.67 8.29
CA ARG A 408 17.00 -2.82 8.83
C ARG A 408 17.55 -3.38 10.14
N LYS A 409 18.90 -3.41 10.27
CA LYS A 409 19.55 -3.68 11.55
C LYS A 409 19.49 -2.41 12.40
N GLU A 410 18.96 -2.48 13.61
CA GLU A 410 18.93 -1.34 14.53
C GLU A 410 20.35 -0.90 14.90
N LYS A 411 20.55 0.41 14.91
CA LYS A 411 21.65 1.00 15.66
C LYS A 411 21.20 1.10 17.11
N GLN A 412 22.00 0.62 18.04
CA GLN A 412 21.74 0.64 19.50
C GLN A 412 21.40 2.02 20.10
N ASN A 413 21.35 3.08 19.29
CA ASN A 413 21.16 4.45 19.74
C ASN A 413 19.73 5.00 19.58
N ASP A 414 18.79 4.26 18.95
CA ASP A 414 17.41 4.76 18.75
C ASP A 414 16.52 4.58 19.99
N GLU A 415 17.03 3.98 21.07
CA GLU A 415 16.27 3.69 22.31
C GLU A 415 16.45 4.70 23.43
N ARG A 416 17.21 5.79 23.22
CA ARG A 416 17.37 6.81 24.23
C ARG A 416 16.77 8.14 23.77
N ILE A 417 15.44 8.20 23.78
CA ILE A 417 14.71 9.46 24.03
C ILE A 417 13.36 9.09 24.64
#